data_96b30a8af285da5f672743fc7db54691
#
_entry.id   96b30a8af285da5f672743fc7db54691
#
_cell.length_a   1.000
_cell.length_b   1.000
_cell.length_c   1.000
_cell.angle_alpha   90.00
_cell.angle_beta   90.00
_cell.angle_gamma   90.00
#
_symmetry.space_group_name_H-M   'P 1'
#
loop_
_entity.id
_entity.type
_entity.pdbx_description
1 polymer ?
#
loop_
_entity_poly.entity_id
_entity_poly.type
_entity_poly.pdbx_seq_one_letter_code
_entity_poly.pdbx_strand_id
1 'polypeptide(L)'
;MVKRLDPRLLLHGYASGVFPMADSRDTDELFWVEPRKRAILPLQGFHLSRSLAKRIRSGRFRVTADQAFEQVLAGCADREETWINRPIEQAMLELHRAGGAHSVDVWEGE
;
A
#
# COMPACT_ATOMS: atom_id res chain seq x y z
N MET A 1 14.20 16.25 -15.11
CA MET A 1 14.62 15.91 -13.73
C MET A 1 13.46 15.26 -13.01
N VAL A 2 13.68 14.06 -12.49
CA VAL A 2 12.66 13.34 -11.73
C VAL A 2 12.57 13.93 -10.33
N LYS A 3 11.38 14.32 -9.91
CA LYS A 3 11.16 14.81 -8.56
C LYS A 3 11.27 13.63 -7.59
N ARG A 4 11.90 13.87 -6.48
CA ARG A 4 12.03 12.87 -5.41
C ARG A 4 11.08 13.22 -4.27
N LEU A 5 10.34 12.24 -3.79
CA LEU A 5 9.53 12.37 -2.60
C LEU A 5 10.33 11.87 -1.40
N ASP A 6 10.53 12.73 -0.41
CA ASP A 6 11.27 12.37 0.80
C ASP A 6 10.43 11.38 1.64
N PRO A 7 10.95 10.17 1.93
CA PRO A 7 10.22 9.20 2.75
C PRO A 7 9.81 9.73 4.13
N ARG A 8 10.61 10.62 4.73
CA ARG A 8 10.27 11.21 6.03
C ARG A 8 9.07 12.14 5.93
N LEU A 9 8.99 12.89 4.84
CA LEU A 9 7.84 13.74 4.57
C LEU A 9 6.58 12.89 4.35
N LEU A 10 6.74 11.79 3.64
CA LEU A 10 5.65 10.84 3.41
C LEU A 10 5.11 10.28 4.72
N LEU A 11 5.99 9.84 5.61
CA LEU A 11 5.60 9.32 6.92
C LEU A 11 4.91 10.38 7.77
N HIS A 12 5.45 11.60 7.76
CA HIS A 12 4.85 12.73 8.46
C HIS A 12 3.45 13.04 7.93
N GLY A 13 3.28 12.99 6.62
CA GLY A 13 1.98 13.19 5.98
C GLY A 13 0.95 12.17 6.45
N TYR A 14 1.30 10.90 6.44
CA TYR A 14 0.41 9.84 6.92
C TYR A 14 0.04 10.03 8.39
N ALA A 15 0.99 10.44 9.22
CA ALA A 15 0.73 10.71 10.63
C ALA A 15 -0.25 11.89 10.81
N SER A 16 -0.27 12.81 9.87
CA SER A 16 -1.15 13.99 9.88
C SER A 16 -2.48 13.76 9.15
N GLY A 17 -2.66 12.59 8.54
CA GLY A 17 -3.90 12.24 7.84
C GLY A 17 -3.95 12.63 6.38
N VAL A 18 -2.80 12.95 5.78
CA VAL A 18 -2.71 13.27 4.34
C VAL A 18 -1.80 12.29 3.64
N PHE A 19 -2.02 12.10 2.36
CA PHE A 19 -1.17 11.21 1.57
C PHE A 19 -1.03 11.73 0.14
N PRO A 20 0.04 11.33 -0.56
CA PRO A 20 0.27 11.78 -1.93
C PRO A 20 -0.45 10.91 -2.95
N MET A 21 -0.90 11.56 -4.02
CA MET A 21 -1.47 10.89 -5.18
C MET A 21 -0.91 11.54 -6.44
N ALA A 22 -0.88 10.77 -7.52
CA ALA A 22 -0.56 11.27 -8.85
C ALA A 22 -1.76 11.07 -9.77
N ASP A 23 -1.86 11.89 -10.82
CA ASP A 23 -2.92 11.72 -11.82
C ASP A 23 -2.71 10.46 -12.66
N SER A 24 -1.46 10.06 -12.86
CA SER A 24 -1.12 8.84 -13.61
C SER A 24 0.29 8.39 -13.24
N ARG A 25 0.64 7.17 -13.67
CA ARG A 25 2.01 6.67 -13.47
C ARG A 25 3.06 7.44 -14.27
N ASP A 26 2.63 8.14 -15.33
CA ASP A 26 3.53 8.77 -16.28
C ASP A 26 3.93 10.19 -15.92
N THR A 27 3.30 10.79 -14.92
CA THR A 27 3.67 12.11 -14.44
C THR A 27 4.59 11.99 -13.23
N ASP A 28 5.53 12.92 -13.10
CA ASP A 28 6.39 13.04 -11.91
C ASP A 28 5.78 13.95 -10.85
N GLU A 29 4.67 14.61 -11.19
CA GLU A 29 4.00 15.51 -10.26
C GLU A 29 3.09 14.74 -9.34
N LEU A 30 2.95 15.23 -8.11
CA LEU A 30 2.03 14.67 -7.13
C LEU A 30 1.35 15.77 -6.35
N PHE A 31 0.22 15.44 -5.75
CA PHE A 31 -0.52 16.35 -4.90
C PHE A 31 -0.92 15.61 -3.62
N TRP A 32 -1.07 16.37 -2.54
CA TRP A 32 -1.42 15.82 -1.23
C TRP A 32 -2.92 15.84 -1.05
N VAL A 33 -3.47 14.74 -0.54
CA VAL A 33 -4.90 14.56 -0.37
C VAL A 33 -5.21 14.40 1.11
N GLU A 34 -6.20 15.19 1.59
CA GLU A 34 -6.75 15.04 2.94
C GLU A 34 -8.20 14.58 2.77
N PRO A 35 -8.48 13.27 2.88
CA PRO A 35 -9.85 12.79 2.66
C PRO A 35 -10.76 13.18 3.82
N ARG A 36 -11.96 13.65 3.49
CA ARG A 36 -12.97 13.98 4.49
C ARG A 36 -13.57 12.73 5.12
N LYS A 37 -13.69 11.68 4.33
CA LYS A 37 -14.22 10.39 4.76
C LYS A 37 -13.22 9.32 4.41
N ARG A 38 -12.92 8.48 5.37
CA ARG A 38 -12.01 7.35 5.15
C ARG A 38 -12.70 6.06 5.54
N ALA A 39 -12.51 5.04 4.71
CA ALA A 39 -12.90 3.69 5.09
C ALA A 39 -11.96 3.21 6.20
N ILE A 40 -12.52 2.63 7.22
CA ILE A 40 -11.74 2.04 8.30
C ILE A 40 -12.13 0.58 8.49
N LEU A 41 -11.18 -0.19 9.00
CA LEU A 41 -11.42 -1.58 9.38
C LEU A 41 -11.21 -1.69 10.89
N PRO A 42 -12.31 -1.66 11.69
CA PRO A 42 -12.16 -1.72 13.14
C PRO A 42 -11.54 -3.04 13.56
N LEU A 43 -10.46 -2.97 14.33
CA LEU A 43 -9.75 -4.19 14.76
C LEU A 43 -10.58 -5.01 15.73
N GLN A 44 -11.43 -4.35 16.53
CA GLN A 44 -12.27 -5.03 17.52
C GLN A 44 -13.62 -5.45 16.97
N GLY A 45 -14.05 -4.87 15.85
CA GLY A 45 -15.36 -5.14 15.26
C GLY A 45 -15.30 -5.79 13.89
N PHE A 46 -14.14 -6.36 13.53
CA PHE A 46 -13.99 -7.00 12.24
C PHE A 46 -14.89 -8.24 12.13
N HIS A 47 -15.70 -8.27 11.08
CA HIS A 47 -16.57 -9.42 10.80
C HIS A 47 -15.87 -10.38 9.84
N LEU A 48 -15.61 -11.58 10.33
CA LEU A 48 -15.06 -12.65 9.49
C LEU A 48 -16.22 -13.52 8.99
N SER A 49 -16.48 -13.44 7.67
CA SER A 49 -17.56 -14.23 7.08
C SER A 49 -17.25 -15.73 7.15
N ARG A 50 -18.30 -16.55 7.09
CA ARG A 50 -18.15 -18.01 7.10
C ARG A 50 -17.36 -18.49 5.88
N SER A 51 -17.63 -17.91 4.71
CA SER A 51 -16.94 -18.31 3.49
C SER A 51 -15.46 -17.95 3.53
N LEU A 52 -15.10 -16.79 4.06
CA LEU A 52 -13.71 -16.40 4.23
C LEU A 52 -12.99 -17.29 5.24
N ALA A 53 -13.62 -17.55 6.37
CA ALA A 53 -13.07 -18.43 7.39
C ALA A 53 -12.80 -19.83 6.82
N LYS A 54 -13.71 -20.35 6.02
CA LYS A 54 -13.53 -21.65 5.35
C LYS A 54 -12.33 -21.65 4.42
N ARG A 55 -12.15 -20.56 3.64
CA ARG A 55 -11.01 -20.43 2.76
C ARG A 55 -9.69 -20.38 3.52
N ILE A 56 -9.65 -19.65 4.62
CA ILE A 56 -8.46 -19.56 5.47
C ILE A 56 -8.11 -20.94 6.02
N ARG A 57 -9.10 -21.68 6.54
CA ARG A 57 -8.87 -23.01 7.10
C ARG A 57 -8.49 -24.05 6.06
N SER A 58 -8.82 -23.83 4.80
CA SER A 58 -8.51 -24.80 3.73
C SER A 58 -7.02 -24.98 3.47
N GLY A 59 -6.20 -24.01 3.92
CA GLY A 59 -4.76 -24.03 3.66
C GLY A 59 -4.37 -23.67 2.23
N ARG A 60 -5.33 -23.23 1.42
CA ARG A 60 -5.08 -22.84 0.03
C ARG A 60 -4.16 -21.63 -0.05
N PHE A 61 -4.26 -20.73 0.93
CA PHE A 61 -3.49 -19.49 0.94
C PHE A 61 -2.53 -19.47 2.12
N ARG A 62 -1.35 -18.92 1.87
CA ARG A 62 -0.33 -18.68 2.90
C ARG A 62 -0.16 -17.18 3.03
N VAL A 63 -0.05 -16.69 4.26
CA VAL A 63 0.09 -15.27 4.55
C VAL A 63 1.46 -15.01 5.19
N THR A 64 2.16 -14.02 4.68
CA THR A 64 3.43 -13.56 5.24
C THR A 64 3.40 -12.04 5.39
N ALA A 65 4.40 -11.50 6.08
CA ALA A 65 4.57 -10.06 6.20
C ALA A 65 5.96 -9.68 5.74
N ASP A 66 6.05 -8.62 4.95
CA ASP A 66 7.32 -8.02 4.49
C ASP A 66 8.22 -8.92 3.66
N GLN A 67 7.70 -9.99 3.08
CA GLN A 67 8.49 -10.88 2.23
C GLN A 67 8.45 -10.49 0.76
N ALA A 68 7.44 -9.75 0.34
CA ALA A 68 7.24 -9.41 -1.06
C ALA A 68 6.76 -7.97 -1.25
N PHE A 69 7.29 -7.03 -0.47
CA PHE A 69 6.83 -5.63 -0.49
C PHE A 69 6.86 -5.04 -1.89
N GLU A 70 7.97 -5.20 -2.61
CA GLU A 70 8.13 -4.64 -3.96
C GLU A 70 7.09 -5.21 -4.94
N GLN A 71 6.87 -6.53 -4.89
CA GLN A 71 5.89 -7.18 -5.75
C GLN A 71 4.45 -6.78 -5.40
N VAL A 72 4.15 -6.64 -4.11
CA VAL A 72 2.84 -6.17 -3.66
C VAL A 72 2.59 -4.75 -4.12
N LEU A 73 3.58 -3.87 -3.98
CA LEU A 73 3.48 -2.48 -4.43
C LEU A 73 3.26 -2.42 -5.94
N ALA A 74 4.02 -3.20 -6.71
CA ALA A 74 3.86 -3.28 -8.16
C ALA A 74 2.47 -3.77 -8.55
N GLY A 75 1.94 -4.76 -7.82
CA GLY A 75 0.59 -5.27 -8.04
C GLY A 75 -0.48 -4.23 -7.75
N CYS A 76 -0.30 -3.43 -6.71
CA CYS A 76 -1.21 -2.34 -6.38
C CYS A 76 -1.23 -1.26 -7.47
N ALA A 77 -0.09 -1.05 -8.13
CA ALA A 77 0.04 -0.06 -9.20
C ALA A 77 -0.32 -0.62 -10.57
N ASP A 78 -0.54 -1.94 -10.68
CA ASP A 78 -0.83 -2.60 -11.96
C ASP A 78 -2.31 -2.45 -12.32
N ARG A 79 -2.65 -1.23 -12.72
CA ARG A 79 -4.00 -0.84 -13.14
C ARG A 79 -3.88 0.09 -14.33
N GLU A 80 -4.92 0.11 -15.16
CA GLU A 80 -4.96 1.04 -16.28
C GLU A 80 -4.84 2.48 -15.80
N GLU A 81 -5.56 2.81 -14.72
CA GLU A 81 -5.43 4.11 -14.06
C GLU A 81 -4.91 3.88 -12.64
N THR A 82 -3.78 4.48 -12.31
CA THR A 82 -3.19 4.38 -10.98
C THR A 82 -2.72 5.75 -10.48
N TRP A 83 -2.85 5.96 -9.17
CA TRP A 83 -2.34 7.16 -8.51
C TRP A 83 -0.89 6.99 -8.04
N ILE A 84 -0.30 5.81 -8.26
CA ILE A 84 1.08 5.52 -7.87
C ILE A 84 2.00 5.82 -9.04
N ASN A 85 2.77 6.88 -8.93
CA ASN A 85 3.80 7.22 -9.90
C ASN A 85 5.17 6.80 -9.38
N ARG A 86 6.22 7.08 -10.14
CA ARG A 86 7.57 6.68 -9.78
C ARG A 86 8.06 7.32 -8.47
N PRO A 87 7.89 8.64 -8.23
CA PRO A 87 8.29 9.21 -6.95
C PRO A 87 7.61 8.55 -5.75
N ILE A 88 6.32 8.24 -5.84
CA ILE A 88 5.59 7.56 -4.75
C ILE A 88 6.13 6.15 -4.56
N GLU A 89 6.32 5.40 -5.65
CA GLU A 89 6.86 4.05 -5.60
C GLU A 89 8.23 4.03 -4.93
N GLN A 90 9.14 4.92 -5.36
CA GLN A 90 10.49 4.99 -4.80
C GLN A 90 10.46 5.35 -3.32
N ALA A 91 9.62 6.32 -2.93
CA ALA A 91 9.51 6.72 -1.54
C ALA A 91 8.98 5.59 -0.66
N MET A 92 8.00 4.82 -1.14
CA MET A 92 7.46 3.67 -0.41
C MET A 92 8.51 2.57 -0.23
N LEU A 93 9.33 2.31 -1.26
CA LEU A 93 10.40 1.32 -1.17
C LEU A 93 11.47 1.75 -0.15
N GLU A 94 11.85 3.02 -0.17
CA GLU A 94 12.80 3.55 0.80
C GLU A 94 12.24 3.49 2.23
N LEU A 95 10.97 3.83 2.39
CA LEU A 95 10.30 3.78 3.68
C LEU A 95 10.23 2.35 4.22
N HIS A 96 9.96 1.39 3.34
CA HIS A 96 9.97 -0.03 3.69
C HIS A 96 11.35 -0.47 4.20
N ARG A 97 12.41 -0.09 3.49
CA ARG A 97 13.79 -0.44 3.89
C ARG A 97 14.14 0.17 5.25
N ALA A 98 13.56 1.32 5.56
CA ALA A 98 13.78 2.00 6.83
C ALA A 98 12.86 1.48 7.96
N GLY A 99 11.97 0.53 7.67
CA GLY A 99 11.07 -0.06 8.67
C GLY A 99 9.77 0.69 8.90
N GLY A 100 9.45 1.67 8.04
CA GLY A 100 8.25 2.50 8.21
C GLY A 100 7.08 2.11 7.31
N ALA A 101 7.25 1.15 6.42
CA ALA A 101 6.18 0.64 5.56
C ALA A 101 6.27 -0.88 5.48
N HIS A 102 5.13 -1.52 5.46
CA HIS A 102 5.04 -2.98 5.52
C HIS A 102 4.04 -3.51 4.52
N SER A 103 4.21 -4.77 4.15
CA SER A 103 3.25 -5.47 3.31
C SER A 103 2.67 -6.68 4.02
N VAL A 104 1.47 -7.04 3.64
CA VAL A 104 0.88 -8.34 3.95
C VAL A 104 0.79 -9.07 2.62
N ASP A 105 1.46 -10.20 2.53
CA ASP A 105 1.61 -10.95 1.28
C ASP A 105 0.74 -12.20 1.37
N VAL A 106 -0.10 -12.41 0.35
CA VAL A 106 -0.95 -13.60 0.28
C VAL A 106 -0.49 -14.43 -0.91
N TRP A 107 -0.19 -15.70 -0.64
CA TRP A 107 0.34 -16.62 -1.63
C TRP A 107 -0.65 -17.75 -1.89
N GLU A 108 -0.79 -18.10 -3.16
CA GLU A 108 -1.53 -19.28 -3.56
C GLU A 108 -0.55 -20.22 -4.27
N GLY A 109 -0.42 -21.46 -3.72
CA GLY A 109 0.57 -22.39 -4.21
C GLY A 109 1.96 -22.06 -3.68
N GLU A 110 2.98 -22.36 -4.46
CA GLU A 110 4.37 -22.11 -4.09
C GLU A 110 4.85 -20.72 -4.38
#